data_d04bef06023893e11fcc616ad07e3a03
#
_entry.id   d04bef06023893e11fcc616ad07e3a03
#
_cell.length_a   1.000
_cell.length_b   1.000
_cell.length_c   1.000
_cell.angle_alpha   90.00
_cell.angle_beta   90.00
_cell.angle_gamma   90.00
#
_symmetry.space_group_name_H-M   'P 1'
#
loop_
_entity.id
_entity.type
_entity.pdbx_description
1 polymer ?
#
loop_
_entity_poly.entity_id
_entity_poly.type
_entity_poly.pdbx_seq_one_letter_code
_entity_poly.pdbx_strand_id
1 'polypeptide(L)'
;MSTNVYDILKERGFLEQETHAEVRDLLGKEKVTFYIGFDATADSLTAGHFLTIMAMKHMQNAGHRPIALLGGGTTMIGDPSGKSDMRSLMTRETIEHNAKRFLEQLSQFIDFSDGKAIVANNADWLLDLNYVQLLREVGVHFSVNRMLTAECYKQRMERGLTFFEFNYMIMQSYDFWKLNQLYNCQLEMGGNDQWSNIIGGVELIRRKEQKPAFGLTFKLLTTSEGIKMGKTMKGALWLDPNKTSPYEFYQYWRNIEDVKVEECLGLLTFLPMEDVRRLGALEGADINKAKEVLAYETTKIVHGQEEAEKAQVAAKSIFVHGTKSADMPTTTYPKAELEEGKDLITLLVDTKLAKNRSEGRRLIQQGGVTVNDEKITDFARVFTTADFDEEGTLVIKKGKKGFHQIKAAE
;
A
#
# COMPACT_ATOMS: atom_id res chain seq x y z
N MET A 1 6.97 -31.99 -9.82
CA MET A 1 6.15 -31.69 -8.64
C MET A 1 5.94 -30.18 -8.63
N SER A 2 4.71 -29.69 -8.50
CA SER A 2 4.49 -28.25 -8.33
C SER A 2 5.14 -27.79 -7.03
N THR A 3 5.87 -26.68 -7.07
CA THR A 3 6.50 -26.10 -5.88
C THR A 3 5.40 -25.70 -4.92
N ASN A 4 5.52 -26.07 -3.62
CA ASN A 4 4.56 -25.69 -2.60
C ASN A 4 4.57 -24.16 -2.44
N VAL A 5 3.40 -23.53 -2.48
CA VAL A 5 3.27 -22.07 -2.38
C VAL A 5 3.79 -21.52 -1.04
N TYR A 6 3.69 -22.29 0.04
CA TYR A 6 4.31 -21.94 1.31
C TYR A 6 5.82 -21.70 1.16
N ASP A 7 6.52 -22.58 0.44
CA ASP A 7 7.96 -22.45 0.21
C ASP A 7 8.27 -21.23 -0.69
N ILE A 8 7.40 -20.95 -1.68
CA ILE A 8 7.50 -19.73 -2.51
C ILE A 8 7.35 -18.48 -1.65
N LEU A 9 6.32 -18.41 -0.81
CA LEU A 9 6.09 -17.27 0.07
C LEU A 9 7.23 -17.08 1.08
N LYS A 10 7.77 -18.18 1.61
CA LYS A 10 8.91 -18.17 2.53
C LYS A 10 10.18 -17.67 1.84
N GLU A 11 10.51 -18.21 0.68
CA GLU A 11 11.69 -17.83 -0.09
C GLU A 11 11.67 -16.36 -0.51
N ARG A 12 10.48 -15.85 -0.85
CA ARG A 12 10.27 -14.44 -1.21
C ARG A 12 10.26 -13.49 -0.03
N GLY A 13 10.24 -13.99 1.20
CA GLY A 13 10.31 -13.18 2.41
C GLY A 13 8.95 -12.70 2.96
N PHE A 14 7.83 -13.26 2.50
CA PHE A 14 6.50 -12.86 2.99
C PHE A 14 6.26 -13.28 4.44
N LEU A 15 6.66 -14.52 4.82
CA LEU A 15 6.22 -15.14 6.06
C LEU A 15 6.84 -14.49 7.30
N GLU A 16 5.99 -14.18 8.27
CA GLU A 16 6.38 -13.67 9.59
C GLU A 16 6.01 -14.64 10.70
N GLN A 17 4.72 -15.01 10.83
CA GLN A 17 4.22 -15.94 11.83
C GLN A 17 3.20 -16.90 11.22
N GLU A 18 3.11 -18.08 11.79
CA GLU A 18 2.09 -19.09 11.50
C GLU A 18 1.52 -19.68 12.78
N THR A 19 0.25 -20.01 12.80
CA THR A 19 -0.41 -20.57 13.99
C THR A 19 -0.04 -22.02 14.24
N HIS A 20 0.28 -22.78 13.20
CA HIS A 20 0.56 -24.21 13.24
C HIS A 20 1.59 -24.57 12.15
N ALA A 21 2.55 -25.42 12.48
CA ALA A 21 3.57 -25.91 11.52
C ALA A 21 2.94 -26.69 10.34
N GLU A 22 1.74 -27.21 10.51
CA GLU A 22 0.97 -27.94 9.52
C GLU A 22 0.49 -27.09 8.33
N VAL A 23 0.55 -25.75 8.42
CA VAL A 23 0.17 -24.84 7.32
C VAL A 23 0.92 -25.17 6.04
N ARG A 24 2.22 -25.50 6.12
CA ARG A 24 3.02 -25.91 4.96
C ARG A 24 2.47 -27.17 4.31
N ASP A 25 2.16 -28.16 5.12
CA ASP A 25 1.63 -29.45 4.64
C ASP A 25 0.24 -29.30 4.05
N LEU A 26 -0.62 -28.50 4.68
CA LEU A 26 -1.95 -28.15 4.20
C LEU A 26 -1.89 -27.56 2.78
N LEU A 27 -1.06 -26.55 2.58
CA LEU A 27 -0.89 -25.87 1.30
C LEU A 27 -0.22 -26.72 0.21
N GLY A 28 0.44 -27.80 0.59
CA GLY A 28 1.04 -28.75 -0.35
C GLY A 28 0.14 -29.92 -0.76
N LYS A 29 -0.89 -30.22 0.03
CA LYS A 29 -1.70 -31.43 -0.14
C LYS A 29 -3.05 -31.18 -0.80
N GLU A 30 -3.66 -30.02 -0.58
CA GLU A 30 -5.02 -29.77 -1.04
C GLU A 30 -5.23 -28.32 -1.49
N LYS A 31 -6.32 -28.10 -2.23
CA LYS A 31 -6.79 -26.76 -2.58
C LYS A 31 -7.44 -26.12 -1.36
N VAL A 32 -6.79 -25.11 -0.80
CA VAL A 32 -7.25 -24.36 0.37
C VAL A 32 -8.07 -23.15 -0.04
N THR A 33 -9.23 -22.94 0.60
CA THR A 33 -9.93 -21.67 0.58
C THR A 33 -9.39 -20.81 1.74
N PHE A 34 -8.91 -19.63 1.43
CA PHE A 34 -8.33 -18.69 2.40
C PHE A 34 -8.90 -17.29 2.21
N TYR A 35 -8.80 -16.42 3.21
CA TYR A 35 -9.23 -15.05 3.06
C TYR A 35 -8.21 -14.01 3.51
N ILE A 36 -8.34 -12.83 2.93
CA ILE A 36 -7.69 -11.59 3.36
C ILE A 36 -8.78 -10.52 3.46
N GLY A 37 -8.80 -9.80 4.59
CA GLY A 37 -9.73 -8.70 4.85
C GLY A 37 -9.19 -7.35 4.37
N PHE A 38 -10.09 -6.53 3.83
CA PHE A 38 -9.80 -5.19 3.33
C PHE A 38 -10.82 -4.19 3.90
N ASP A 39 -10.43 -3.46 4.93
CA ASP A 39 -11.23 -2.37 5.48
C ASP A 39 -11.23 -1.16 4.54
N ALA A 40 -12.40 -0.80 4.04
CA ALA A 40 -12.60 0.21 3.01
C ALA A 40 -12.49 1.65 3.55
N THR A 41 -11.35 1.97 4.17
CA THR A 41 -11.10 3.26 4.85
C THR A 41 -10.73 4.42 3.91
N ALA A 42 -10.63 4.15 2.60
CA ALA A 42 -10.40 5.12 1.53
C ALA A 42 -10.96 4.57 0.22
N ASP A 43 -11.10 5.41 -0.80
CA ASP A 43 -11.59 5.07 -2.12
C ASP A 43 -10.51 4.47 -3.06
N SER A 44 -9.34 4.13 -2.52
CA SER A 44 -8.26 3.44 -3.25
C SER A 44 -7.43 2.56 -2.33
N LEU A 45 -6.92 1.47 -2.87
CA LEU A 45 -5.85 0.66 -2.29
C LEU A 45 -4.52 1.43 -2.28
N THR A 46 -3.61 1.01 -1.41
CA THR A 46 -2.28 1.63 -1.23
C THR A 46 -1.16 0.61 -1.43
N ALA A 47 0.09 1.07 -1.45
CA ALA A 47 1.27 0.20 -1.48
C ALA A 47 1.30 -0.84 -0.34
N GLY A 48 0.70 -0.53 0.83
CA GLY A 48 0.56 -1.50 1.93
C GLY A 48 -0.37 -2.67 1.55
N HIS A 49 -1.47 -2.38 0.87
CA HIS A 49 -2.36 -3.41 0.35
C HIS A 49 -1.70 -4.19 -0.81
N PHE A 50 -0.82 -3.57 -1.59
CA PHE A 50 -0.15 -4.22 -2.71
C PHE A 50 0.66 -5.45 -2.26
N LEU A 51 1.34 -5.39 -1.11
CA LEU A 51 2.02 -6.54 -0.53
C LEU A 51 1.06 -7.74 -0.30
N THR A 52 -0.08 -7.49 0.34
CA THR A 52 -1.07 -8.54 0.63
C THR A 52 -1.73 -9.07 -0.64
N ILE A 53 -1.94 -8.22 -1.63
CA ILE A 53 -2.45 -8.61 -2.96
C ILE A 53 -1.44 -9.52 -3.68
N MET A 54 -0.14 -9.22 -3.61
CA MET A 54 0.90 -10.07 -4.19
C MET A 54 0.92 -11.47 -3.55
N ALA A 55 0.82 -11.55 -2.22
CA ALA A 55 0.69 -12.84 -1.53
C ALA A 55 -0.59 -13.59 -1.95
N MET A 56 -1.73 -12.89 -2.03
CA MET A 56 -3.00 -13.43 -2.49
C MET A 56 -2.88 -13.99 -3.92
N LYS A 57 -2.17 -13.28 -4.80
CA LYS A 57 -1.94 -13.69 -6.19
C LYS A 57 -1.02 -14.92 -6.29
N HIS A 58 0.03 -15.00 -5.49
CA HIS A 58 0.87 -16.20 -5.40
C HIS A 58 0.05 -17.41 -4.98
N MET A 59 -0.81 -17.28 -3.98
CA MET A 59 -1.71 -18.33 -3.53
C MET A 59 -2.69 -18.75 -4.63
N GLN A 60 -3.30 -17.78 -5.34
CA GLN A 60 -4.21 -18.08 -6.46
C GLN A 60 -3.49 -18.78 -7.61
N ASN A 61 -2.29 -18.33 -7.98
CA ASN A 61 -1.49 -18.94 -9.04
C ASN A 61 -1.09 -20.40 -8.72
N ALA A 62 -0.98 -20.72 -7.43
CA ALA A 62 -0.74 -22.10 -6.96
C ALA A 62 -2.03 -22.96 -6.91
N GLY A 63 -3.19 -22.41 -7.27
CA GLY A 63 -4.46 -23.12 -7.34
C GLY A 63 -5.32 -23.02 -6.09
N HIS A 64 -4.91 -22.29 -5.05
CA HIS A 64 -5.74 -22.03 -3.88
C HIS A 64 -6.82 -20.99 -4.20
N ARG A 65 -7.88 -20.98 -3.39
CA ARG A 65 -9.06 -20.15 -3.64
C ARG A 65 -9.12 -18.96 -2.68
N PRO A 66 -8.77 -17.73 -3.10
CA PRO A 66 -8.87 -16.57 -2.27
C PRO A 66 -10.32 -16.10 -2.07
N ILE A 67 -10.60 -15.57 -0.88
CA ILE A 67 -11.75 -14.74 -0.57
C ILE A 67 -11.24 -13.32 -0.32
N ALA A 68 -11.65 -12.35 -1.12
CA ALA A 68 -11.49 -10.94 -0.80
C ALA A 68 -12.66 -10.53 0.10
N LEU A 69 -12.39 -10.36 1.39
CA LEU A 69 -13.41 -9.91 2.34
C LEU A 69 -13.38 -8.39 2.43
N LEU A 70 -14.45 -7.76 1.95
CA LEU A 70 -14.63 -6.31 2.09
C LEU A 70 -15.20 -6.00 3.48
N GLY A 71 -14.53 -5.10 4.19
CA GLY A 71 -14.88 -4.73 5.55
C GLY A 71 -16.01 -3.70 5.61
N GLY A 72 -17.20 -3.99 5.04
CA GLY A 72 -18.35 -3.08 5.10
C GLY A 72 -18.85 -2.83 6.52
N GLY A 73 -18.86 -3.85 7.35
CA GLY A 73 -19.24 -3.76 8.77
C GLY A 73 -18.07 -3.35 9.66
N THR A 74 -16.91 -3.99 9.52
CA THR A 74 -15.72 -3.72 10.35
C THR A 74 -15.16 -2.31 10.16
N THR A 75 -15.24 -1.74 8.96
CA THR A 75 -14.80 -0.35 8.71
C THR A 75 -15.63 0.67 9.48
N MET A 76 -16.89 0.36 9.82
CA MET A 76 -17.73 1.25 10.65
C MET A 76 -17.17 1.38 12.08
N ILE A 77 -16.43 0.38 12.55
CA ILE A 77 -15.78 0.36 13.87
C ILE A 77 -14.34 0.87 13.76
N GLY A 78 -13.58 0.31 12.82
CA GLY A 78 -12.17 0.63 12.57
C GLY A 78 -11.19 -0.18 13.43
N ASP A 79 -10.28 -0.87 12.75
CA ASP A 79 -9.24 -1.69 13.36
C ASP A 79 -8.27 -0.86 14.21
N PRO A 80 -8.12 -1.15 15.51
CA PRO A 80 -7.14 -0.48 16.39
C PRO A 80 -5.71 -0.98 16.18
N SER A 81 -5.48 -2.09 15.49
CA SER A 81 -4.18 -2.73 15.35
C SER A 81 -3.15 -1.81 14.68
N GLY A 82 -1.99 -1.64 15.33
CA GLY A 82 -0.91 -0.81 14.82
C GLY A 82 -1.24 0.69 14.69
N LYS A 83 -2.21 1.18 15.48
CA LYS A 83 -2.64 2.58 15.52
C LYS A 83 -2.50 3.16 16.92
N SER A 84 -2.16 4.44 16.98
CA SER A 84 -2.09 5.19 18.22
C SER A 84 -3.42 5.90 18.56
N ASP A 85 -4.21 6.23 17.54
CA ASP A 85 -5.42 7.05 17.69
C ASP A 85 -6.62 6.35 17.07
N MET A 86 -7.82 6.66 17.60
CA MET A 86 -9.09 6.17 17.08
C MET A 86 -9.31 6.68 15.63
N ARG A 87 -9.87 5.83 14.77
CA ARG A 87 -10.24 6.24 13.42
C ARG A 87 -11.44 7.19 13.43
N SER A 88 -11.48 8.10 12.46
CA SER A 88 -12.68 8.89 12.21
C SER A 88 -13.82 7.99 11.74
N LEU A 89 -15.02 8.21 12.27
CA LEU A 89 -16.21 7.50 11.86
C LEU A 89 -16.59 7.89 10.43
N MET A 90 -16.87 6.89 9.61
CA MET A 90 -17.28 7.06 8.22
C MET A 90 -18.77 6.73 8.06
N THR A 91 -19.44 7.38 7.11
CA THR A 91 -20.83 7.02 6.80
C THR A 91 -20.89 5.71 6.03
N ARG A 92 -22.05 5.03 6.11
CA ARG A 92 -22.28 3.78 5.39
C ARG A 92 -22.10 3.95 3.89
N GLU A 93 -22.61 5.01 3.33
CA GLU A 93 -22.54 5.33 1.89
C GLU A 93 -21.08 5.49 1.45
N THR A 94 -20.26 6.16 2.26
CA THR A 94 -18.82 6.30 1.98
C THR A 94 -18.11 4.95 2.00
N ILE A 95 -18.42 4.09 2.97
CA ILE A 95 -17.83 2.76 3.08
C ILE A 95 -18.24 1.88 1.90
N GLU A 96 -19.51 1.89 1.51
CA GLU A 96 -20.03 1.15 0.35
C GLU A 96 -19.38 1.62 -0.96
N HIS A 97 -19.20 2.93 -1.14
CA HIS A 97 -18.46 3.50 -2.27
C HIS A 97 -17.02 3.01 -2.30
N ASN A 98 -16.32 3.11 -1.18
CA ASN A 98 -14.93 2.68 -1.07
C ASN A 98 -14.76 1.17 -1.30
N ALA A 99 -15.67 0.35 -0.76
CA ALA A 99 -15.66 -1.10 -0.96
C ALA A 99 -15.80 -1.48 -2.44
N LYS A 100 -16.66 -0.76 -3.17
CA LYS A 100 -16.80 -0.93 -4.62
C LYS A 100 -15.51 -0.58 -5.35
N ARG A 101 -14.87 0.55 -5.00
CA ARG A 101 -13.58 0.94 -5.58
C ARG A 101 -12.49 -0.07 -5.29
N PHE A 102 -12.45 -0.63 -4.08
CA PHE A 102 -11.50 -1.70 -3.73
C PHE A 102 -11.70 -2.94 -4.61
N LEU A 103 -12.94 -3.36 -4.80
CA LEU A 103 -13.24 -4.51 -5.65
C LEU A 103 -12.82 -4.29 -7.11
N GLU A 104 -13.08 -3.09 -7.66
CA GLU A 104 -12.66 -2.72 -9.01
C GLU A 104 -11.12 -2.83 -9.16
N GLN A 105 -10.36 -2.35 -8.18
CA GLN A 105 -8.90 -2.44 -8.18
C GLN A 105 -8.40 -3.87 -7.93
N LEU A 106 -8.98 -4.61 -6.97
CA LEU A 106 -8.63 -6.00 -6.71
C LEU A 106 -8.82 -6.90 -7.93
N SER A 107 -9.87 -6.62 -8.74
CA SER A 107 -10.17 -7.37 -9.96
C SER A 107 -9.11 -7.23 -11.06
N GLN A 108 -8.20 -6.28 -10.95
CA GLN A 108 -7.04 -6.15 -11.84
C GLN A 108 -5.94 -7.18 -11.52
N PHE A 109 -5.90 -7.66 -10.28
CA PHE A 109 -4.86 -8.58 -9.79
C PHE A 109 -5.38 -10.01 -9.61
N ILE A 110 -6.61 -10.15 -9.12
CA ILE A 110 -7.21 -11.43 -8.72
C ILE A 110 -8.29 -11.80 -9.75
N ASP A 111 -8.23 -13.03 -10.23
CA ASP A 111 -9.23 -13.58 -11.14
C ASP A 111 -10.43 -14.10 -10.35
N PHE A 112 -11.54 -13.39 -10.43
CA PHE A 112 -12.82 -13.75 -9.81
C PHE A 112 -13.74 -14.58 -10.73
N SER A 113 -13.32 -14.87 -11.97
CA SER A 113 -14.14 -15.63 -12.91
C SER A 113 -14.27 -17.09 -12.46
N ASP A 114 -15.35 -17.75 -12.85
CA ASP A 114 -15.58 -19.18 -12.70
C ASP A 114 -15.38 -19.72 -11.27
N GLY A 115 -15.58 -18.87 -10.25
CA GLY A 115 -15.40 -19.23 -8.85
C GLY A 115 -13.94 -19.49 -8.44
N LYS A 116 -12.97 -18.98 -9.21
CA LYS A 116 -11.53 -19.04 -8.85
C LYS A 116 -11.20 -18.22 -7.64
N ALA A 117 -11.97 -17.18 -7.37
CA ALA A 117 -11.95 -16.38 -6.15
C ALA A 117 -13.38 -16.01 -5.74
N ILE A 118 -13.53 -15.57 -4.49
CA ILE A 118 -14.82 -15.13 -3.92
C ILE A 118 -14.67 -13.69 -3.48
N VAL A 119 -15.72 -12.90 -3.68
CA VAL A 119 -15.93 -11.60 -3.03
C VAL A 119 -16.97 -11.81 -1.93
N ALA A 120 -16.67 -11.36 -0.73
CA ALA A 120 -17.61 -11.33 0.38
C ALA A 120 -17.59 -9.94 1.04
N ASN A 121 -18.70 -9.54 1.64
CA ASN A 121 -18.79 -8.30 2.42
C ASN A 121 -19.29 -8.65 3.82
N ASN A 122 -18.53 -8.31 4.84
CA ASN A 122 -18.92 -8.63 6.20
C ASN A 122 -20.12 -7.80 6.73
N ALA A 123 -20.51 -6.74 6.02
CA ALA A 123 -21.78 -6.06 6.28
C ALA A 123 -22.99 -7.01 6.17
N ASP A 124 -22.91 -8.03 5.29
CA ASP A 124 -24.01 -8.98 5.03
C ASP A 124 -24.38 -9.82 6.26
N TRP A 125 -23.50 -9.94 7.22
CA TRP A 125 -23.79 -10.69 8.46
C TRP A 125 -23.53 -9.88 9.74
N LEU A 126 -22.68 -8.86 9.74
CA LEU A 126 -22.40 -8.08 10.95
C LEU A 126 -23.50 -7.06 11.27
N LEU A 127 -24.12 -6.47 10.25
CA LEU A 127 -25.11 -5.41 10.48
C LEU A 127 -26.43 -5.93 11.07
N ASP A 128 -26.78 -7.17 10.79
CA ASP A 128 -28.03 -7.80 11.26
C ASP A 128 -27.84 -8.65 12.52
N LEU A 129 -26.64 -8.63 13.13
CA LEU A 129 -26.37 -9.41 14.34
C LEU A 129 -27.19 -8.92 15.53
N ASN A 130 -27.93 -9.85 16.14
CA ASN A 130 -28.52 -9.60 17.44
C ASN A 130 -27.43 -9.57 18.50
N TYR A 131 -27.30 -8.45 19.21
CA TYR A 131 -26.25 -8.23 20.20
C TYR A 131 -26.24 -9.27 21.34
N VAL A 132 -27.40 -9.60 21.88
CA VAL A 132 -27.51 -10.59 22.99
C VAL A 132 -27.14 -11.97 22.48
N GLN A 133 -27.58 -12.34 21.30
CA GLN A 133 -27.23 -13.62 20.68
C GLN A 133 -25.73 -13.72 20.42
N LEU A 134 -25.11 -12.66 19.87
CA LEU A 134 -23.66 -12.58 19.68
C LEU A 134 -22.90 -12.82 20.99
N LEU A 135 -23.31 -12.17 22.09
CA LEU A 135 -22.67 -12.36 23.39
C LEU A 135 -22.79 -13.81 23.90
N ARG A 136 -23.96 -14.44 23.72
CA ARG A 136 -24.18 -15.82 24.16
C ARG A 136 -23.45 -16.86 23.34
N GLU A 137 -23.38 -16.68 22.05
CA GLU A 137 -22.84 -17.69 21.12
C GLU A 137 -21.35 -17.51 20.82
N VAL A 138 -20.87 -16.28 20.85
CA VAL A 138 -19.49 -15.92 20.48
C VAL A 138 -18.74 -15.33 21.67
N GLY A 139 -19.32 -14.36 22.36
CA GLY A 139 -18.69 -13.65 23.48
C GLY A 139 -18.19 -14.57 24.59
N VAL A 140 -18.90 -15.67 24.86
CA VAL A 140 -18.50 -16.68 25.87
C VAL A 140 -17.17 -17.37 25.59
N HIS A 141 -16.68 -17.29 24.33
CA HIS A 141 -15.41 -17.87 23.93
C HIS A 141 -14.21 -16.90 24.07
N PHE A 142 -14.49 -15.63 24.42
CA PHE A 142 -13.45 -14.59 24.57
C PHE A 142 -13.25 -14.23 26.04
N SER A 143 -12.02 -14.35 26.51
CA SER A 143 -11.64 -13.88 27.85
C SER A 143 -11.14 -12.44 27.75
N VAL A 144 -11.80 -11.50 28.43
CA VAL A 144 -11.39 -10.08 28.47
C VAL A 144 -9.94 -9.94 28.94
N ASN A 145 -9.54 -10.68 30.00
CA ASN A 145 -8.17 -10.64 30.50
C ASN A 145 -7.15 -11.04 29.42
N ARG A 146 -7.45 -12.08 28.63
CA ARG A 146 -6.58 -12.50 27.52
C ARG A 146 -6.59 -11.49 26.40
N MET A 147 -7.74 -10.92 26.03
CA MET A 147 -7.82 -9.88 25.01
C MET A 147 -7.00 -8.65 25.39
N LEU A 148 -7.06 -8.19 26.62
CA LEU A 148 -6.30 -7.04 27.10
C LEU A 148 -4.77 -7.25 27.05
N THR A 149 -4.27 -8.49 27.01
CA THR A 149 -2.85 -8.77 26.82
C THR A 149 -2.43 -8.81 25.34
N ALA A 150 -3.38 -8.75 24.43
CA ALA A 150 -3.10 -8.79 23.00
C ALA A 150 -2.34 -7.54 22.52
N GLU A 151 -1.36 -7.74 21.63
CA GLU A 151 -0.50 -6.66 21.15
C GLU A 151 -1.28 -5.55 20.44
N CYS A 152 -2.35 -5.90 19.74
CA CYS A 152 -3.22 -4.93 19.06
C CYS A 152 -3.85 -3.89 20.00
N TYR A 153 -4.01 -4.21 21.30
CA TYR A 153 -4.59 -3.30 22.28
C TYR A 153 -3.57 -2.54 23.13
N LYS A 154 -2.35 -3.04 23.31
CA LYS A 154 -1.36 -2.45 24.22
C LYS A 154 -1.13 -0.96 23.98
N GLN A 155 -0.86 -0.56 22.74
CA GLN A 155 -0.63 0.85 22.39
C GLN A 155 -1.88 1.71 22.61
N ARG A 156 -3.07 1.15 22.37
CA ARG A 156 -4.32 1.85 22.57
C ARG A 156 -4.69 2.01 24.05
N MET A 157 -4.34 1.03 24.90
CA MET A 157 -4.61 1.12 26.36
C MET A 157 -3.91 2.31 27.00
N GLU A 158 -2.72 2.68 26.55
CA GLU A 158 -1.97 3.85 27.07
C GLU A 158 -2.70 5.17 26.76
N ARG A 159 -3.48 5.23 25.71
CA ARG A 159 -4.21 6.45 25.22
C ARG A 159 -5.72 6.37 25.41
N GLY A 160 -6.22 5.27 25.96
CA GLY A 160 -7.63 5.04 26.18
C GLY A 160 -8.28 4.19 25.09
N LEU A 161 -8.31 2.87 25.28
CA LEU A 161 -9.04 1.92 24.44
C LEU A 161 -10.55 2.02 24.75
N THR A 162 -11.34 2.31 23.73
CA THR A 162 -12.81 2.33 23.88
C THR A 162 -13.40 0.93 23.79
N PHE A 163 -14.57 0.71 24.42
CA PHE A 163 -15.32 -0.54 24.24
C PHE A 163 -15.68 -0.80 22.77
N PHE A 164 -15.90 0.25 22.01
CA PHE A 164 -16.16 0.20 20.59
C PHE A 164 -15.00 -0.46 19.81
N GLU A 165 -13.77 0.03 19.98
CA GLU A 165 -12.56 -0.54 19.35
C GLU A 165 -12.23 -1.94 19.88
N PHE A 166 -12.51 -2.20 21.17
CA PHE A 166 -12.25 -3.48 21.82
C PHE A 166 -13.04 -4.64 21.18
N ASN A 167 -14.20 -4.35 20.59
CA ASN A 167 -15.01 -5.35 19.92
C ASN A 167 -14.48 -5.76 18.53
N TYR A 168 -13.53 -5.02 17.95
CA TYR A 168 -13.05 -5.31 16.61
C TYR A 168 -12.50 -6.74 16.46
N MET A 169 -11.70 -7.21 17.41
CA MET A 169 -11.19 -8.59 17.43
C MET A 169 -12.30 -9.63 17.38
N ILE A 170 -13.40 -9.40 18.09
CA ILE A 170 -14.54 -10.32 18.11
C ILE A 170 -15.23 -10.33 16.73
N MET A 171 -15.36 -9.17 16.09
CA MET A 171 -15.98 -9.05 14.77
C MET A 171 -15.14 -9.77 13.70
N GLN A 172 -13.82 -9.55 13.66
CA GLN A 172 -12.94 -10.25 12.72
C GLN A 172 -12.90 -11.76 12.99
N SER A 173 -12.93 -12.17 14.23
CA SER A 173 -13.04 -13.60 14.58
C SER A 173 -14.36 -14.21 14.12
N TYR A 174 -15.45 -13.45 14.21
CA TYR A 174 -16.75 -13.84 13.68
C TYR A 174 -16.73 -13.95 12.16
N ASP A 175 -16.06 -13.05 11.47
CA ASP A 175 -15.88 -13.10 10.02
C ASP A 175 -15.21 -14.40 9.59
N PHE A 176 -14.09 -14.78 10.22
CA PHE A 176 -13.41 -16.03 9.91
C PHE A 176 -14.30 -17.24 10.13
N TRP A 177 -14.99 -17.30 11.27
CA TRP A 177 -15.94 -18.37 11.55
C TRP A 177 -17.07 -18.41 10.52
N LYS A 178 -17.64 -17.26 10.13
CA LYS A 178 -18.69 -17.18 9.12
C LYS A 178 -18.20 -17.63 7.74
N LEU A 179 -17.01 -17.22 7.33
CA LEU A 179 -16.39 -17.65 6.09
C LEU A 179 -16.05 -19.15 6.09
N ASN A 180 -15.68 -19.70 7.26
CA ASN A 180 -15.50 -21.14 7.41
C ASN A 180 -16.81 -21.89 7.18
N GLN A 181 -17.93 -21.43 7.75
CA GLN A 181 -19.25 -22.02 7.54
C GLN A 181 -19.74 -21.92 6.09
N LEU A 182 -19.60 -20.73 5.47
CA LEU A 182 -20.16 -20.48 4.14
C LEU A 182 -19.32 -21.06 3.00
N TYR A 183 -18.00 -21.04 3.14
CA TYR A 183 -17.07 -21.32 2.02
C TYR A 183 -16.00 -22.34 2.38
N ASN A 184 -16.09 -23.00 3.53
CA ASN A 184 -15.04 -23.87 4.06
C ASN A 184 -13.66 -23.18 4.07
N CYS A 185 -13.64 -21.90 4.45
CA CYS A 185 -12.42 -21.11 4.59
C CYS A 185 -11.60 -21.68 5.77
N GLN A 186 -10.38 -22.15 5.48
CA GLN A 186 -9.52 -22.83 6.45
C GLN A 186 -8.35 -21.98 6.92
N LEU A 187 -8.00 -20.92 6.17
CA LEU A 187 -6.82 -20.11 6.43
C LEU A 187 -7.16 -18.61 6.37
N GLU A 188 -6.76 -17.89 7.39
CA GLU A 188 -6.77 -16.43 7.43
C GLU A 188 -5.35 -15.90 7.23
N MET A 189 -5.19 -14.90 6.34
CA MET A 189 -3.89 -14.30 6.05
C MET A 189 -3.98 -12.78 6.17
N GLY A 190 -2.92 -12.14 6.70
CA GLY A 190 -2.87 -10.70 6.87
C GLY A 190 -1.49 -10.18 7.23
N GLY A 191 -1.33 -8.87 7.41
CA GLY A 191 -0.11 -8.28 7.95
C GLY A 191 0.16 -8.73 9.39
N ASN A 192 1.41 -8.64 9.84
CA ASN A 192 1.78 -9.10 11.18
C ASN A 192 1.06 -8.32 12.31
N ASP A 193 0.58 -7.11 12.04
CA ASP A 193 -0.27 -6.35 12.96
C ASP A 193 -1.64 -6.99 13.19
N GLN A 194 -2.07 -7.93 12.32
CA GLN A 194 -3.32 -8.69 12.44
C GLN A 194 -3.21 -9.97 13.29
N TRP A 195 -2.03 -10.32 13.77
CA TRP A 195 -1.79 -11.60 14.45
C TRP A 195 -2.79 -11.91 15.56
N SER A 196 -3.06 -10.95 16.43
CA SER A 196 -4.01 -11.15 17.55
C SER A 196 -5.45 -11.41 17.08
N ASN A 197 -5.89 -10.72 16.02
CA ASN A 197 -7.22 -10.89 15.45
C ASN A 197 -7.33 -12.27 14.78
N ILE A 198 -6.31 -12.68 14.02
CA ILE A 198 -6.23 -13.99 13.36
C ILE A 198 -6.32 -15.13 14.38
N ILE A 199 -5.53 -15.06 15.47
CA ILE A 199 -5.61 -16.06 16.56
C ILE A 199 -7.02 -16.12 17.14
N GLY A 200 -7.69 -14.99 17.31
CA GLY A 200 -9.08 -14.93 17.80
C GLY A 200 -10.02 -15.77 16.94
N GLY A 201 -9.92 -15.65 15.62
CA GLY A 201 -10.72 -16.40 14.65
C GLY A 201 -10.40 -17.90 14.64
N VAL A 202 -9.10 -18.26 14.63
CA VAL A 202 -8.64 -19.65 14.72
C VAL A 202 -9.20 -20.35 15.98
N GLU A 203 -9.09 -19.68 17.14
CA GLU A 203 -9.61 -20.21 18.42
C GLU A 203 -11.15 -20.30 18.44
N LEU A 204 -11.86 -19.36 17.83
CA LEU A 204 -13.30 -19.38 17.75
C LEU A 204 -13.79 -20.59 16.94
N ILE A 205 -13.23 -20.85 15.77
CA ILE A 205 -13.55 -22.00 14.92
C ILE A 205 -13.23 -23.30 15.65
N ARG A 206 -12.05 -23.41 16.27
CA ARG A 206 -11.67 -24.59 17.05
C ARG A 206 -12.66 -24.91 18.14
N ARG A 207 -13.19 -23.90 18.87
CA ARG A 207 -14.13 -24.08 19.97
C ARG A 207 -15.55 -24.39 19.53
N LYS A 208 -16.01 -23.72 18.46
CA LYS A 208 -17.39 -23.87 17.97
C LYS A 208 -17.56 -25.06 17.03
N GLU A 209 -16.64 -25.25 16.10
CA GLU A 209 -16.77 -26.26 15.03
C GLU A 209 -15.99 -27.53 15.31
N GLN A 210 -15.11 -27.54 16.33
CA GLN A 210 -14.19 -28.65 16.64
C GLN A 210 -13.33 -29.03 15.41
N LYS A 211 -13.02 -28.06 14.54
CA LYS A 211 -12.22 -28.20 13.32
C LYS A 211 -10.95 -27.40 13.42
N PRO A 212 -9.88 -27.81 12.72
CA PRO A 212 -8.70 -26.98 12.60
C PRO A 212 -8.98 -25.77 11.69
N ALA A 213 -8.43 -24.62 12.08
CA ALA A 213 -8.32 -23.44 11.26
C ALA A 213 -6.92 -22.88 11.47
N PHE A 214 -6.42 -22.15 10.47
CA PHE A 214 -5.03 -21.73 10.40
C PHE A 214 -4.91 -20.23 10.16
N GLY A 215 -3.81 -19.69 10.61
CA GLY A 215 -3.46 -18.30 10.38
C GLY A 215 -2.03 -18.15 9.93
N LEU A 216 -1.77 -17.20 9.05
CA LEU A 216 -0.45 -16.87 8.55
C LEU A 216 -0.32 -15.35 8.41
N THR A 217 0.78 -14.78 8.91
CA THR A 217 1.02 -13.35 8.76
C THR A 217 2.21 -13.04 7.86
N PHE A 218 2.14 -11.85 7.25
CA PHE A 218 3.18 -11.29 6.41
C PHE A 218 3.97 -10.22 7.16
N LYS A 219 5.23 -10.11 6.82
CA LYS A 219 6.05 -8.97 7.21
C LYS A 219 5.38 -7.67 6.76
N LEU A 220 5.49 -6.65 7.59
CA LEU A 220 5.08 -5.31 7.18
C LEU A 220 6.18 -4.70 6.30
N LEU A 221 5.77 -4.05 5.22
CA LEU A 221 6.70 -3.32 4.35
C LEU A 221 7.18 -2.05 5.06
N THR A 222 8.45 -2.05 5.50
CA THR A 222 9.04 -0.96 6.28
C THR A 222 10.36 -0.49 5.70
N THR A 223 10.69 0.79 5.96
CA THR A 223 12.05 1.34 5.75
C THR A 223 13.04 0.65 6.68
N SER A 224 14.33 0.91 6.49
CA SER A 224 15.38 0.44 7.41
C SER A 224 15.21 0.94 8.85
N GLU A 225 14.52 2.06 9.05
CA GLU A 225 14.18 2.65 10.36
C GLU A 225 12.88 2.08 10.96
N GLY A 226 12.25 1.10 10.31
CA GLY A 226 10.99 0.49 10.77
C GLY A 226 9.72 1.31 10.49
N ILE A 227 9.81 2.37 9.69
CA ILE A 227 8.65 3.18 9.30
C ILE A 227 7.89 2.47 8.18
N LYS A 228 6.57 2.33 8.29
CA LYS A 228 5.74 1.71 7.24
C LYS A 228 5.95 2.43 5.90
N MET A 229 6.37 1.68 4.86
CA MET A 229 6.54 2.19 3.50
C MET A 229 5.19 2.53 2.86
N GLY A 230 5.25 3.23 1.71
CA GLY A 230 4.04 3.67 1.01
C GLY A 230 3.42 4.94 1.60
N LYS A 231 4.14 5.65 2.47
CA LYS A 231 3.81 7.01 2.88
C LYS A 231 4.73 8.00 2.17
N THR A 232 4.15 9.01 1.55
CA THR A 232 4.85 10.10 0.88
C THR A 232 4.59 11.41 1.61
N MET A 233 5.27 12.48 1.22
CA MET A 233 4.97 13.83 1.74
C MET A 233 3.54 14.29 1.37
N LYS A 234 2.97 13.72 0.31
CA LYS A 234 1.61 13.98 -0.18
C LYS A 234 0.55 13.02 0.43
N GLY A 235 0.93 12.11 1.32
CA GLY A 235 0.05 11.10 1.92
C GLY A 235 0.43 9.68 1.54
N ALA A 236 -0.56 8.79 1.32
CA ALA A 236 -0.31 7.42 0.93
C ALA A 236 0.12 7.30 -0.54
N LEU A 237 0.92 6.29 -0.86
CA LEU A 237 1.17 5.85 -2.24
C LEU A 237 -0.01 4.99 -2.70
N TRP A 238 -0.88 5.59 -3.51
CA TRP A 238 -2.11 4.99 -3.98
C TRP A 238 -1.89 4.10 -5.21
N LEU A 239 -2.71 3.07 -5.35
CA LEU A 239 -2.74 2.25 -6.57
C LEU A 239 -3.62 2.87 -7.67
N ASP A 240 -4.49 3.82 -7.33
CA ASP A 240 -5.29 4.58 -8.30
C ASP A 240 -4.41 5.59 -9.06
N PRO A 241 -4.31 5.52 -10.40
CA PRO A 241 -3.49 6.44 -11.19
C PRO A 241 -3.96 7.91 -11.11
N ASN A 242 -5.21 8.17 -10.74
CA ASN A 242 -5.72 9.52 -10.54
C ASN A 242 -5.26 10.15 -9.21
N LYS A 243 -4.80 9.33 -8.25
CA LYS A 243 -4.29 9.79 -6.94
C LYS A 243 -2.78 9.80 -6.85
N THR A 244 -2.13 8.80 -7.44
CA THR A 244 -0.70 8.71 -7.62
C THR A 244 -0.45 8.32 -9.07
N SER A 245 0.07 9.23 -9.88
CA SER A 245 0.34 8.94 -11.29
C SER A 245 1.31 7.76 -11.44
N PRO A 246 1.27 7.00 -12.57
CA PRO A 246 2.21 5.93 -12.83
C PRO A 246 3.67 6.37 -12.73
N TYR A 247 3.97 7.61 -13.14
CA TYR A 247 5.30 8.20 -13.00
C TYR A 247 5.69 8.42 -11.53
N GLU A 248 4.82 8.98 -10.69
CA GLU A 248 5.08 9.15 -9.25
C GLU A 248 5.22 7.81 -8.54
N PHE A 249 4.42 6.81 -8.94
CA PHE A 249 4.50 5.44 -8.44
C PHE A 249 5.84 4.79 -8.80
N TYR A 250 6.27 4.91 -10.06
CA TYR A 250 7.57 4.47 -10.55
C TYR A 250 8.72 5.14 -9.77
N GLN A 251 8.68 6.46 -9.62
CA GLN A 251 9.70 7.23 -8.92
C GLN A 251 9.80 6.85 -7.44
N TYR A 252 8.70 6.50 -6.79
CA TYR A 252 8.74 6.02 -5.42
C TYR A 252 9.60 4.78 -5.29
N TRP A 253 9.36 3.76 -6.10
CA TRP A 253 10.12 2.51 -6.06
C TRP A 253 11.55 2.66 -6.56
N ARG A 254 11.78 3.55 -7.53
CA ARG A 254 13.10 3.91 -8.03
C ARG A 254 13.99 4.58 -6.97
N ASN A 255 13.39 5.16 -5.93
CA ASN A 255 14.07 5.96 -4.91
C ASN A 255 14.07 5.34 -3.51
N ILE A 256 13.76 4.06 -3.36
CA ILE A 256 13.84 3.37 -2.06
C ILE A 256 15.30 3.24 -1.60
N GLU A 257 15.48 2.89 -0.33
CA GLU A 257 16.80 2.62 0.26
C GLU A 257 17.45 1.39 -0.39
N ASP A 258 18.76 1.44 -0.60
CA ASP A 258 19.53 0.37 -1.24
C ASP A 258 19.32 -0.98 -0.54
N VAL A 259 19.36 -0.96 0.78
CA VAL A 259 19.20 -2.16 1.65
C VAL A 259 17.82 -2.81 1.55
N LYS A 260 16.84 -2.13 0.98
CA LYS A 260 15.47 -2.62 0.81
C LYS A 260 15.17 -3.16 -0.59
N VAL A 261 16.11 -3.04 -1.52
CA VAL A 261 15.88 -3.40 -2.93
C VAL A 261 15.58 -4.88 -3.10
N GLU A 262 16.39 -5.77 -2.52
CA GLU A 262 16.19 -7.22 -2.63
C GLU A 262 14.86 -7.65 -2.00
N GLU A 263 14.57 -7.18 -0.80
CA GLU A 263 13.31 -7.44 -0.10
C GLU A 263 12.10 -7.01 -0.94
N CYS A 264 12.11 -5.79 -1.49
CA CYS A 264 11.03 -5.29 -2.31
C CYS A 264 10.89 -6.04 -3.65
N LEU A 265 11.99 -6.44 -4.29
CA LEU A 265 11.97 -7.28 -5.49
C LEU A 265 11.32 -8.65 -5.20
N GLY A 266 11.67 -9.28 -4.09
CA GLY A 266 11.09 -10.54 -3.66
C GLY A 266 9.59 -10.45 -3.39
N LEU A 267 9.17 -9.42 -2.64
CA LEU A 267 7.80 -9.25 -2.17
C LEU A 267 6.84 -8.70 -3.25
N LEU A 268 7.32 -7.79 -4.11
CA LEU A 268 6.45 -6.97 -4.95
C LEU A 268 6.57 -7.27 -6.45
N THR A 269 7.30 -8.31 -6.83
CA THR A 269 7.43 -8.74 -8.23
C THR A 269 7.22 -10.24 -8.39
N PHE A 270 7.05 -10.68 -9.64
CA PHE A 270 7.01 -12.11 -10.00
C PHE A 270 8.34 -12.59 -10.60
N LEU A 271 9.41 -11.82 -10.49
CA LEU A 271 10.72 -12.22 -10.97
C LEU A 271 11.18 -13.54 -10.31
N PRO A 272 11.90 -14.42 -11.05
CA PRO A 272 12.56 -15.57 -10.45
C PRO A 272 13.47 -15.16 -9.29
N MET A 273 13.51 -15.97 -8.22
CA MET A 273 14.33 -15.63 -7.04
C MET A 273 15.83 -15.58 -7.32
N GLU A 274 16.30 -16.28 -8.35
CA GLU A 274 17.68 -16.17 -8.85
C GLU A 274 17.97 -14.73 -9.33
N ASP A 275 17.06 -14.15 -10.12
CA ASP A 275 17.18 -12.77 -10.59
C ASP A 275 17.06 -11.77 -9.44
N VAL A 276 16.15 -12.02 -8.49
CA VAL A 276 15.99 -11.17 -7.28
C VAL A 276 17.30 -11.09 -6.51
N ARG A 277 17.93 -12.24 -6.23
CA ARG A 277 19.22 -12.30 -5.51
C ARG A 277 20.35 -11.65 -6.30
N ARG A 278 20.42 -11.91 -7.61
CA ARG A 278 21.42 -11.31 -8.50
C ARG A 278 21.31 -9.78 -8.53
N LEU A 279 20.09 -9.25 -8.61
CA LEU A 279 19.84 -7.82 -8.60
C LEU A 279 20.08 -7.21 -7.21
N GLY A 280 19.67 -7.90 -6.14
CA GLY A 280 19.87 -7.47 -4.76
C GLY A 280 21.33 -7.42 -4.32
N ALA A 281 22.18 -8.24 -4.94
CA ALA A 281 23.63 -8.26 -4.67
C ALA A 281 24.41 -7.11 -5.34
N LEU A 282 23.75 -6.25 -6.14
CA LEU A 282 24.41 -5.11 -6.76
C LEU A 282 24.70 -4.01 -5.74
N GLU A 283 25.89 -3.42 -5.81
CA GLU A 283 26.36 -2.40 -4.87
C GLU A 283 26.71 -1.07 -5.57
N GLY A 284 26.86 -0.01 -4.79
CA GLY A 284 27.29 1.30 -5.27
C GLY A 284 26.36 1.87 -6.36
N ALA A 285 26.92 2.27 -7.48
CA ALA A 285 26.13 2.83 -8.59
C ALA A 285 25.27 1.77 -9.30
N ASP A 286 25.67 0.50 -9.26
CA ASP A 286 24.99 -0.57 -9.97
C ASP A 286 23.65 -0.95 -9.34
N ILE A 287 23.44 -0.71 -8.03
CA ILE A 287 22.14 -0.94 -7.36
C ILE A 287 21.01 -0.15 -8.03
N ASN A 288 21.34 0.96 -8.72
CA ASN A 288 20.35 1.73 -9.47
C ASN A 288 19.69 0.91 -10.60
N LYS A 289 20.40 -0.06 -11.18
CA LYS A 289 19.82 -0.97 -12.18
C LYS A 289 18.74 -1.85 -11.54
N ALA A 290 18.99 -2.37 -10.35
CA ALA A 290 18.01 -3.16 -9.60
C ALA A 290 16.78 -2.32 -9.21
N LYS A 291 16.99 -1.07 -8.81
CA LYS A 291 15.88 -0.12 -8.52
C LYS A 291 15.06 0.22 -9.77
N GLU A 292 15.69 0.32 -10.94
CA GLU A 292 14.96 0.49 -12.20
C GLU A 292 14.09 -0.70 -12.53
N VAL A 293 14.61 -1.92 -12.36
CA VAL A 293 13.84 -3.16 -12.55
C VAL A 293 12.68 -3.22 -11.57
N LEU A 294 12.91 -2.93 -10.28
CA LEU A 294 11.85 -2.92 -9.26
C LEU A 294 10.74 -1.91 -9.64
N ALA A 295 11.13 -0.67 -9.96
CA ALA A 295 10.18 0.38 -10.33
C ALA A 295 9.38 0.01 -11.59
N TYR A 296 10.03 -0.57 -12.58
CA TYR A 296 9.38 -1.02 -13.80
C TYR A 296 8.40 -2.15 -13.53
N GLU A 297 8.82 -3.23 -12.86
CA GLU A 297 7.98 -4.39 -12.61
C GLU A 297 6.78 -4.06 -11.71
N THR A 298 6.97 -3.27 -10.64
CA THR A 298 5.87 -2.85 -9.78
C THR A 298 4.88 -1.94 -10.50
N THR A 299 5.37 -1.00 -11.32
CA THR A 299 4.50 -0.11 -12.11
C THR A 299 3.74 -0.91 -13.17
N LYS A 300 4.39 -1.86 -13.84
CA LYS A 300 3.79 -2.76 -14.83
C LYS A 300 2.66 -3.62 -14.21
N ILE A 301 2.87 -4.14 -13.00
CA ILE A 301 1.86 -4.94 -12.31
C ILE A 301 0.64 -4.10 -11.94
N VAL A 302 0.84 -2.85 -11.50
CA VAL A 302 -0.23 -1.99 -10.99
C VAL A 302 -0.93 -1.18 -12.09
N HIS A 303 -0.16 -0.63 -13.05
CA HIS A 303 -0.65 0.32 -14.05
C HIS A 303 -0.58 -0.20 -15.49
N GLY A 304 -0.04 -1.41 -15.69
CA GLY A 304 0.14 -1.99 -17.00
C GLY A 304 1.49 -1.64 -17.65
N GLN A 305 1.82 -2.41 -18.69
CA GLN A 305 3.13 -2.35 -19.34
C GLN A 305 3.39 -0.99 -20.01
N GLU A 306 2.39 -0.45 -20.72
CA GLU A 306 2.52 0.81 -21.45
C GLU A 306 2.87 1.98 -20.51
N GLU A 307 2.18 2.08 -19.37
CA GLU A 307 2.44 3.13 -18.37
C GLU A 307 3.80 2.94 -17.68
N ALA A 308 4.23 1.70 -17.46
CA ALA A 308 5.56 1.42 -16.93
C ALA A 308 6.67 1.84 -17.89
N GLU A 309 6.50 1.58 -19.20
CA GLU A 309 7.44 1.99 -20.25
C GLU A 309 7.52 3.52 -20.35
N LYS A 310 6.37 4.22 -20.37
CA LYS A 310 6.31 5.69 -20.35
C LYS A 310 7.03 6.27 -19.14
N ALA A 311 6.71 5.75 -17.93
CA ALA A 311 7.34 6.20 -16.70
C ALA A 311 8.87 5.97 -16.69
N GLN A 312 9.34 4.84 -17.22
CA GLN A 312 10.76 4.52 -17.33
C GLN A 312 11.47 5.47 -18.31
N VAL A 313 10.89 5.72 -19.47
CA VAL A 313 11.45 6.65 -20.47
C VAL A 313 11.53 8.06 -19.88
N ALA A 314 10.43 8.52 -19.26
CA ALA A 314 10.39 9.81 -18.58
C ALA A 314 11.45 9.93 -17.48
N ALA A 315 11.64 8.90 -16.67
CA ALA A 315 12.68 8.89 -15.63
C ALA A 315 14.11 8.95 -16.22
N LYS A 316 14.36 8.24 -17.33
CA LYS A 316 15.68 8.23 -17.99
C LYS A 316 15.99 9.54 -18.70
N SER A 317 15.00 10.15 -19.35
CA SER A 317 15.20 11.43 -20.08
C SER A 317 15.64 12.55 -19.13
N ILE A 318 15.09 12.58 -17.91
CA ILE A 318 15.47 13.55 -16.87
C ILE A 318 16.93 13.35 -16.41
N PHE A 319 17.43 12.11 -16.41
CA PHE A 319 18.82 11.82 -16.01
C PHE A 319 19.86 12.07 -17.13
N VAL A 320 19.47 11.91 -18.39
CA VAL A 320 20.41 11.95 -19.52
C VAL A 320 20.53 13.34 -20.13
N HIS A 321 19.48 14.15 -20.12
CA HIS A 321 19.42 15.41 -20.84
C HIS A 321 18.97 16.63 -20.05
N GLY A 322 18.61 16.49 -18.75
CA GLY A 322 17.95 17.60 -18.03
C GLY A 322 16.61 18.03 -18.66
N THR A 323 16.11 17.26 -19.63
CA THR A 323 15.00 17.63 -20.52
C THR A 323 13.66 17.13 -20.00
N LYS A 324 12.66 17.88 -20.31
CA LYS A 324 11.24 17.79 -20.03
C LYS A 324 10.64 16.46 -20.47
N SER A 325 9.88 15.85 -19.59
CA SER A 325 9.02 14.71 -19.90
C SER A 325 7.57 15.14 -19.89
N ALA A 326 6.77 14.64 -20.82
CA ALA A 326 5.32 14.86 -20.86
C ALA A 326 4.61 14.38 -19.58
N ASP A 327 5.23 13.46 -18.82
CA ASP A 327 4.70 12.87 -17.59
C ASP A 327 5.31 13.48 -16.31
N MET A 328 6.08 14.58 -16.43
CA MET A 328 6.59 15.30 -15.26
C MET A 328 5.44 15.99 -14.52
N PRO A 329 5.38 15.95 -13.16
CA PRO A 329 4.42 16.75 -12.42
C PRO A 329 4.43 18.18 -12.94
N THR A 330 3.27 18.64 -13.44
CA THR A 330 3.17 19.92 -14.14
C THR A 330 2.12 20.80 -13.47
N THR A 331 2.48 22.07 -13.28
CA THR A 331 1.54 23.12 -12.88
C THR A 331 1.41 24.12 -14.04
N THR A 332 0.19 24.41 -14.42
CA THR A 332 -0.11 25.38 -15.49
C THR A 332 -0.53 26.70 -14.87
N TYR A 333 0.06 27.81 -15.34
CA TYR A 333 -0.33 29.17 -14.99
C TYR A 333 -0.87 29.91 -16.20
N PRO A 334 -1.84 30.80 -16.02
CA PRO A 334 -2.22 31.76 -17.05
C PRO A 334 -1.01 32.60 -17.48
N LYS A 335 -0.84 32.81 -18.79
CA LYS A 335 0.29 33.56 -19.35
C LYS A 335 0.40 34.96 -18.76
N ALA A 336 -0.71 35.63 -18.52
CA ALA A 336 -0.75 36.95 -17.89
C ALA A 336 -0.11 36.97 -16.51
N GLU A 337 -0.31 35.95 -15.67
CA GLU A 337 0.31 35.85 -14.34
C GLU A 337 1.85 35.65 -14.42
N LEU A 338 2.32 34.99 -15.45
CA LEU A 338 3.75 34.80 -15.68
C LEU A 338 4.40 36.03 -16.31
N GLU A 339 3.67 36.84 -17.06
CA GLU A 339 4.15 38.13 -17.56
C GLU A 339 4.37 39.16 -16.46
N GLU A 340 3.51 39.14 -15.42
CA GLU A 340 3.71 39.94 -14.21
C GLU A 340 4.90 39.47 -13.36
N GLY A 341 5.33 38.21 -13.56
CA GLY A 341 6.44 37.57 -12.88
C GLY A 341 6.07 36.91 -11.56
N LYS A 342 6.67 35.73 -11.32
CA LYS A 342 6.51 34.99 -10.04
C LYS A 342 7.87 34.73 -9.39
N ASP A 343 7.96 35.01 -8.10
CA ASP A 343 9.17 34.69 -7.32
C ASP A 343 9.34 33.18 -7.16
N LEU A 344 10.60 32.71 -7.14
CA LEU A 344 10.93 31.27 -7.06
C LEU A 344 10.34 30.61 -5.79
N ILE A 345 10.23 31.33 -4.68
CA ILE A 345 9.66 30.77 -3.46
C ILE A 345 8.19 30.44 -3.66
N THR A 346 7.43 31.32 -4.31
CA THR A 346 6.02 31.09 -4.66
C THR A 346 5.91 29.86 -5.58
N LEU A 347 6.73 29.79 -6.63
CA LEU A 347 6.73 28.62 -7.52
C LEU A 347 7.04 27.30 -6.78
N LEU A 348 8.01 27.29 -5.84
CA LEU A 348 8.33 26.12 -5.02
C LEU A 348 7.19 25.69 -4.12
N VAL A 349 6.43 26.63 -3.57
CA VAL A 349 5.27 26.33 -2.70
C VAL A 349 4.09 25.81 -3.51
N ASP A 350 3.75 26.48 -4.60
CA ASP A 350 2.64 26.14 -5.48
C ASP A 350 2.83 24.76 -6.11
N THR A 351 4.06 24.44 -6.52
CA THR A 351 4.46 23.12 -7.05
C THR A 351 4.64 22.06 -5.96
N LYS A 352 4.45 22.41 -4.68
CA LYS A 352 4.66 21.51 -3.52
C LYS A 352 6.09 20.97 -3.39
N LEU A 353 7.06 21.58 -4.08
CA LEU A 353 8.47 21.31 -3.86
C LEU A 353 8.96 21.85 -2.51
N ALA A 354 8.29 22.85 -1.95
CA ALA A 354 8.47 23.30 -0.58
C ALA A 354 7.13 23.36 0.16
N LYS A 355 7.14 23.04 1.46
CA LYS A 355 5.92 23.05 2.29
C LYS A 355 5.40 24.47 2.58
N ASN A 356 6.31 25.43 2.64
CA ASN A 356 6.03 26.82 2.94
C ASN A 356 7.16 27.73 2.46
N ARG A 357 6.92 29.05 2.49
CA ARG A 357 7.90 30.06 2.05
C ARG A 357 9.24 30.01 2.79
N SER A 358 9.24 29.65 4.08
CA SER A 358 10.48 29.55 4.89
C SER A 358 11.35 28.39 4.43
N GLU A 359 10.76 27.22 4.13
CA GLU A 359 11.47 26.08 3.55
C GLU A 359 12.00 26.43 2.15
N GLY A 360 11.19 27.06 1.30
CA GLY A 360 11.59 27.50 -0.03
C GLY A 360 12.83 28.41 0.01
N ARG A 361 12.83 29.42 0.87
CA ARG A 361 13.97 30.32 1.07
C ARG A 361 15.23 29.55 1.50
N ARG A 362 15.11 28.66 2.47
CA ARG A 362 16.23 27.85 2.96
C ARG A 362 16.80 26.96 1.87
N LEU A 363 15.97 26.30 1.05
CA LEU A 363 16.39 25.45 -0.05
C LEU A 363 17.19 26.22 -1.09
N ILE A 364 16.76 27.43 -1.46
CA ILE A 364 17.46 28.28 -2.42
C ILE A 364 18.82 28.71 -1.85
N GLN A 365 18.86 29.21 -0.60
CA GLN A 365 20.10 29.63 0.06
C GLN A 365 21.13 28.51 0.21
N GLN A 366 20.68 27.27 0.44
CA GLN A 366 21.54 26.10 0.51
C GLN A 366 21.98 25.60 -0.89
N GLY A 367 21.54 26.25 -1.95
CA GLY A 367 21.85 25.89 -3.34
C GLY A 367 21.23 24.55 -3.75
N GLY A 368 20.12 24.18 -3.13
CA GLY A 368 19.38 22.94 -3.39
C GLY A 368 18.35 23.07 -4.51
N VAL A 369 18.26 24.22 -5.19
CA VAL A 369 17.29 24.47 -6.26
C VAL A 369 18.00 24.85 -7.56
N THR A 370 17.60 24.21 -8.68
CA THR A 370 17.96 24.63 -10.03
C THR A 370 16.70 24.91 -10.83
N VAL A 371 16.78 25.86 -11.76
CA VAL A 371 15.73 26.17 -12.73
C VAL A 371 16.36 26.08 -14.12
N ASN A 372 15.77 25.27 -15.00
CA ASN A 372 16.33 24.98 -16.33
C ASN A 372 17.84 24.63 -16.27
N ASP A 373 18.20 23.74 -15.29
CA ASP A 373 19.56 23.29 -14.97
C ASP A 373 20.53 24.40 -14.45
N GLU A 374 20.09 25.65 -14.34
CA GLU A 374 20.86 26.71 -13.70
C GLU A 374 20.62 26.72 -12.20
N LYS A 375 21.69 26.71 -11.39
CA LYS A 375 21.61 26.77 -9.94
C LYS A 375 21.21 28.18 -9.49
N ILE A 376 20.09 28.29 -8.79
CA ILE A 376 19.59 29.55 -8.27
C ILE A 376 19.92 29.68 -6.79
N THR A 377 20.60 30.76 -6.42
CA THR A 377 20.95 31.09 -5.03
C THR A 377 20.29 32.39 -4.56
N ASP A 378 19.80 33.19 -5.49
CA ASP A 378 19.05 34.41 -5.21
C ASP A 378 17.56 34.06 -5.01
N PHE A 379 17.09 34.20 -3.76
CA PHE A 379 15.69 33.94 -3.43
C PHE A 379 14.74 35.08 -3.87
N ALA A 380 15.28 36.24 -4.28
CA ALA A 380 14.50 37.36 -4.80
C ALA A 380 14.28 37.28 -6.31
N ARG A 381 14.92 36.30 -7.01
CA ARG A 381 14.75 36.15 -8.47
C ARG A 381 13.30 35.87 -8.82
N VAL A 382 12.80 36.67 -9.75
CA VAL A 382 11.46 36.56 -10.34
C VAL A 382 11.61 35.94 -11.73
N PHE A 383 10.71 35.03 -12.05
CA PHE A 383 10.63 34.34 -13.34
C PHE A 383 9.43 34.89 -14.13
N THR A 384 9.65 35.18 -15.38
CA THR A 384 8.65 35.67 -16.33
C THR A 384 8.55 34.73 -17.52
N THR A 385 7.65 34.97 -18.45
CA THR A 385 7.55 34.21 -19.71
C THR A 385 8.87 34.18 -20.52
N ALA A 386 9.77 35.14 -20.31
CA ALA A 386 11.08 35.16 -20.95
C ALA A 386 12.09 34.10 -20.46
N ASP A 387 11.84 33.53 -19.25
CA ASP A 387 12.65 32.46 -18.66
C ASP A 387 12.19 31.06 -19.12
N PHE A 388 11.06 30.98 -19.81
CA PHE A 388 10.51 29.76 -20.37
C PHE A 388 11.18 29.46 -21.71
N ASP A 389 11.24 28.20 -22.04
CA ASP A 389 11.78 27.77 -23.32
C ASP A 389 10.79 27.94 -24.49
N GLU A 390 11.22 27.50 -25.69
CA GLU A 390 10.44 27.58 -26.94
C GLU A 390 9.11 26.80 -26.86
N GLU A 391 8.99 25.83 -25.96
CA GLU A 391 7.76 25.05 -25.71
C GLU A 391 6.86 25.67 -24.63
N GLY A 392 7.19 26.85 -24.11
CA GLY A 392 6.48 27.52 -23.06
C GLY A 392 6.56 26.80 -21.72
N THR A 393 7.72 26.18 -21.41
CA THR A 393 7.92 25.41 -20.20
C THR A 393 9.13 25.86 -19.39
N LEU A 394 9.06 25.70 -18.06
CA LEU A 394 10.15 25.98 -17.11
C LEU A 394 10.26 24.81 -16.13
N VAL A 395 11.44 24.24 -15.96
CA VAL A 395 11.67 23.08 -15.08
C VAL A 395 12.37 23.51 -13.81
N ILE A 396 11.74 23.22 -12.66
CA ILE A 396 12.32 23.44 -11.33
C ILE A 396 12.75 22.09 -10.76
N LYS A 397 13.99 22.04 -10.22
CA LYS A 397 14.55 20.86 -9.58
C LYS A 397 14.95 21.17 -8.14
N LYS A 398 14.52 20.32 -7.21
CA LYS A 398 14.88 20.33 -5.78
C LYS A 398 15.81 19.16 -5.46
N GLY A 399 17.09 19.43 -5.19
CA GLY A 399 18.07 18.39 -4.92
C GLY A 399 18.21 17.41 -6.09
N LYS A 400 18.50 16.13 -5.79
CA LYS A 400 18.70 15.09 -6.80
C LYS A 400 17.41 14.41 -7.29
N LYS A 401 16.27 14.60 -6.61
CA LYS A 401 15.10 13.73 -6.75
C LYS A 401 13.78 14.45 -6.97
N GLY A 402 13.68 15.75 -6.73
CA GLY A 402 12.44 16.51 -6.87
C GLY A 402 12.45 17.31 -8.17
N PHE A 403 11.50 17.05 -9.08
CA PHE A 403 11.33 17.77 -10.34
C PHE A 403 9.89 18.23 -10.48
N HIS A 404 9.67 19.40 -11.06
CA HIS A 404 8.36 19.91 -11.40
C HIS A 404 8.45 20.82 -12.62
N GLN A 405 7.52 20.65 -13.55
CA GLN A 405 7.40 21.46 -14.73
C GLN A 405 6.33 22.54 -14.54
N ILE A 406 6.62 23.75 -14.99
CA ILE A 406 5.64 24.83 -15.09
C ILE A 406 5.36 25.06 -16.57
N LYS A 407 4.08 25.18 -16.93
CA LYS A 407 3.61 25.51 -18.27
C LYS A 407 2.86 26.83 -18.26
N ALA A 408 3.08 27.64 -19.29
CA ALA A 408 2.23 28.78 -19.60
C ALA A 408 1.00 28.28 -20.39
N ALA A 409 -0.21 28.58 -19.90
CA ALA A 409 -1.44 28.41 -20.68
C ALA A 409 -1.67 29.65 -21.55
N GLU A 410 -2.23 29.42 -22.74
CA GLU A 410 -2.66 30.52 -23.62
C GLU A 410 -3.76 31.37 -23.00
#